data_880e29c1590e31357981a37801d8710f
#
_entry.id   880e29c1590e31357981a37801d8710f
#
_cell.length_a   1.000
_cell.length_b   1.000
_cell.length_c   1.000
_cell.angle_alpha   90.00
_cell.angle_beta   90.00
_cell.angle_gamma   90.00
#
_symmetry.space_group_name_H-M   'P 1'
#
loop_
_entity.id
_entity.type
_entity.pdbx_description
1 polymer ?
#
loop_
_entity_poly.entity_id
_entity_poly.type
_entity_poly.pdbx_seq_one_letter_code
_entity_poly.pdbx_strand_id
1 'polypeptide(L)'
;MVLEIPKLFDRQLYLARQRKASGAQTPLLAHVAEDLSERLSVINHHFPNVLLITATPEPFEAVLKTTDKAQHITHLPPSANDTLKLEPPAYDAIFSLMDLHCINDVPGHLAQCATALKPDGLFMSCCFAGETLNELRQSWLAAESETTGGASPRVAPMIGVREMGGLLQRAGLTLPVTDFDHLTLRYADALALLREIKTFGFSNPLVDRAKTLTTRRTLGALLSDYGQHFADADTRIRATLDLLWAMAWKPHESQPKPKKPGSATAKLADVLKLLDEKG
;
A
#
# COMPACT_ATOMS: atom_id res chain seq x y z
N MET A 1 9.63 -5.04 -30.64
CA MET A 1 10.37 -5.66 -29.54
C MET A 1 9.58 -5.35 -28.27
N VAL A 2 8.88 -6.33 -27.74
CA VAL A 2 8.16 -6.16 -26.47
C VAL A 2 9.24 -6.14 -25.39
N LEU A 3 9.41 -5.00 -24.71
CA LEU A 3 10.30 -4.92 -23.56
C LEU A 3 9.71 -5.82 -22.47
N GLU A 4 10.41 -6.89 -22.15
CA GLU A 4 10.02 -7.78 -21.06
C GLU A 4 10.23 -7.03 -19.73
N ILE A 5 9.15 -6.85 -18.98
CA ILE A 5 9.21 -6.16 -17.67
C ILE A 5 10.02 -7.05 -16.72
N PRO A 6 11.10 -6.54 -16.10
CA PRO A 6 11.87 -7.31 -15.15
C PRO A 6 10.99 -7.78 -13.99
N LYS A 7 10.97 -9.09 -13.74
CA LYS A 7 10.21 -9.66 -12.62
C LYS A 7 11.02 -9.55 -11.34
N LEU A 8 10.64 -8.61 -10.49
CA LEU A 8 11.21 -8.45 -9.15
C LEU A 8 10.57 -9.44 -8.15
N PHE A 9 9.27 -9.67 -8.29
CA PHE A 9 8.47 -10.50 -7.39
C PHE A 9 8.04 -11.82 -8.03
N ASP A 10 8.19 -12.90 -7.27
CA ASP A 10 7.57 -14.20 -7.53
C ASP A 10 6.11 -14.14 -7.07
N ARG A 11 5.24 -13.66 -7.96
CA ARG A 11 3.81 -13.46 -7.68
C ARG A 11 3.09 -14.78 -7.31
N GLN A 12 3.50 -15.89 -7.89
CA GLN A 12 2.90 -17.19 -7.53
C GLN A 12 3.20 -17.57 -6.08
N LEU A 13 4.46 -17.38 -5.66
CA LEU A 13 4.87 -17.62 -4.28
C LEU A 13 4.17 -16.66 -3.31
N TYR A 14 4.09 -15.36 -3.65
CA TYR A 14 3.38 -14.38 -2.85
C TYR A 14 1.93 -14.79 -2.62
N LEU A 15 1.19 -15.07 -3.68
CA LEU A 15 -0.22 -15.47 -3.60
C LEU A 15 -0.42 -16.79 -2.86
N ALA A 16 0.48 -17.76 -3.00
CA ALA A 16 0.42 -18.99 -2.22
C ALA A 16 0.57 -18.75 -0.72
N ARG A 17 1.38 -17.75 -0.33
CA ARG A 17 1.53 -17.33 1.07
C ARG A 17 0.31 -16.56 1.58
N GLN A 18 -0.22 -15.64 0.78
CA GLN A 18 -1.44 -14.91 1.10
C GLN A 18 -2.63 -15.84 1.33
N ARG A 19 -2.82 -16.86 0.47
CA ARG A 19 -3.89 -17.86 0.67
C ARG A 19 -3.75 -18.66 1.98
N LYS A 20 -2.53 -18.93 2.42
CA LYS A 20 -2.29 -19.61 3.71
C LYS A 20 -2.53 -18.68 4.91
N ALA A 21 -2.36 -17.39 4.73
CA ALA A 21 -2.62 -16.35 5.72
C ALA A 21 -4.09 -15.87 5.73
N SER A 22 -4.84 -16.17 4.66
CA SER A 22 -6.25 -15.80 4.46
C SER A 22 -7.11 -16.24 5.64
N GLY A 23 -7.91 -15.31 6.16
CA GLY A 23 -8.74 -15.49 7.36
C GLY A 23 -8.08 -15.07 8.69
N ALA A 24 -6.79 -14.74 8.70
CA ALA A 24 -6.18 -14.12 9.87
C ALA A 24 -6.63 -12.64 9.98
N GLN A 25 -7.53 -12.36 10.91
CA GLN A 25 -7.78 -10.98 11.32
C GLN A 25 -6.55 -10.47 12.07
N THR A 26 -5.84 -9.53 11.45
CA THR A 26 -4.61 -8.98 12.01
C THR A 26 -4.85 -7.55 12.47
N PRO A 27 -4.17 -7.08 13.53
CA PRO A 27 -4.26 -5.68 13.94
C PRO A 27 -3.96 -4.71 12.81
N LEU A 28 -3.03 -5.07 11.91
CA LEU A 28 -2.69 -4.26 10.74
C LEU A 28 -3.87 -4.11 9.77
N LEU A 29 -4.55 -5.21 9.42
CA LEU A 29 -5.70 -5.14 8.51
C LEU A 29 -6.89 -4.42 9.15
N ALA A 30 -7.06 -4.54 10.46
CA ALA A 30 -8.06 -3.76 11.20
C ALA A 30 -7.74 -2.25 11.14
N HIS A 31 -6.49 -1.87 11.36
CA HIS A 31 -6.03 -0.48 11.23
C HIS A 31 -6.27 0.08 9.81
N VAL A 32 -5.87 -0.67 8.77
CA VAL A 32 -6.11 -0.25 7.38
C VAL A 32 -7.61 -0.13 7.05
N ALA A 33 -8.46 -0.98 7.63
CA ALA A 33 -9.90 -0.92 7.44
C ALA A 33 -10.52 0.31 8.16
N GLU A 34 -10.04 0.63 9.37
CA GLU A 34 -10.45 1.82 10.12
C GLU A 34 -10.07 3.09 9.36
N ASP A 35 -8.82 3.20 8.90
CA ASP A 35 -8.33 4.32 8.10
C ASP A 35 -9.09 4.46 6.76
N LEU A 36 -9.43 3.34 6.10
CA LEU A 36 -10.32 3.35 4.93
C LEU A 36 -11.69 3.98 5.28
N SER A 37 -12.27 3.62 6.41
CA SER A 37 -13.56 4.16 6.87
C SER A 37 -13.49 5.67 7.08
N GLU A 38 -12.43 6.15 7.73
CA GLU A 38 -12.20 7.58 7.95
C GLU A 38 -12.06 8.33 6.64
N ARG A 39 -11.25 7.84 5.70
CA ARG A 39 -11.07 8.44 4.37
C ARG A 39 -12.37 8.48 3.56
N LEU A 40 -13.18 7.43 3.63
CA LEU A 40 -14.49 7.41 2.97
C LEU A 40 -15.49 8.36 3.61
N SER A 41 -15.40 8.64 4.90
CA SER A 41 -16.32 9.53 5.61
C SER A 41 -16.30 10.97 5.08
N VAL A 42 -15.13 11.45 4.63
CA VAL A 42 -14.94 12.81 4.10
C VAL A 42 -15.26 12.91 2.60
N ILE A 43 -15.43 11.80 1.89
CA ILE A 43 -15.79 11.79 0.48
C ILE A 43 -17.30 11.87 0.32
N ASN A 44 -17.81 13.00 -0.15
CA ASN A 44 -19.24 13.18 -0.41
C ASN A 44 -19.61 12.64 -1.81
N HIS A 45 -19.48 11.33 -1.99
CA HIS A 45 -19.79 10.63 -3.24
C HIS A 45 -20.30 9.21 -2.93
N HIS A 46 -21.24 8.69 -3.73
CA HIS A 46 -21.69 7.31 -3.69
C HIS A 46 -21.17 6.55 -4.90
N PHE A 47 -20.80 5.30 -4.70
CA PHE A 47 -20.20 4.45 -5.71
C PHE A 47 -21.09 3.22 -5.94
N PRO A 48 -22.09 3.27 -6.83
CA PRO A 48 -23.00 2.13 -7.04
C PRO A 48 -22.29 0.82 -7.35
N ASN A 49 -21.24 0.85 -8.17
CA ASN A 49 -20.48 -0.35 -8.54
C ASN A 49 -19.02 -0.19 -8.13
N VAL A 50 -18.59 -0.98 -7.18
CA VAL A 50 -17.24 -0.96 -6.62
C VAL A 50 -16.48 -2.22 -7.00
N LEU A 51 -15.24 -2.07 -7.41
CA LEU A 51 -14.26 -3.16 -7.52
C LEU A 51 -13.32 -3.12 -6.31
N LEU A 52 -13.24 -4.22 -5.58
CA LEU A 52 -12.30 -4.41 -4.48
C LEU A 52 -11.23 -5.43 -4.88
N ILE A 53 -9.98 -4.98 -5.02
CA ILE A 53 -8.82 -5.80 -5.34
C ILE A 53 -8.01 -6.02 -4.06
N THR A 54 -8.07 -7.21 -3.50
CA THR A 54 -7.35 -7.57 -2.26
C THR A 54 -7.32 -9.09 -2.05
N ALA A 55 -6.37 -9.58 -1.27
CA ALA A 55 -6.32 -10.98 -0.85
C ALA A 55 -7.26 -11.29 0.33
N THR A 56 -7.65 -10.28 1.10
CA THR A 56 -8.47 -10.36 2.32
C THR A 56 -9.63 -9.38 2.23
N PRO A 57 -10.74 -9.72 1.57
CA PRO A 57 -11.83 -8.79 1.32
C PRO A 57 -12.67 -8.46 2.57
N GLU A 58 -12.77 -9.37 3.54
CA GLU A 58 -13.75 -9.31 4.63
C GLU A 58 -13.73 -7.99 5.43
N PRO A 59 -12.59 -7.46 5.92
CA PRO A 59 -12.58 -6.23 6.70
C PRO A 59 -12.96 -5.00 5.84
N PHE A 60 -12.57 -4.99 4.58
CA PHE A 60 -12.80 -3.87 3.67
C PHE A 60 -14.23 -3.87 3.12
N GLU A 61 -14.78 -5.03 2.79
CA GLU A 61 -16.20 -5.15 2.44
C GLU A 61 -17.12 -4.70 3.58
N ALA A 62 -16.77 -5.03 4.83
CA ALA A 62 -17.52 -4.57 5.99
C ALA A 62 -17.56 -3.04 6.05
N VAL A 63 -16.42 -2.37 5.85
CA VAL A 63 -16.34 -0.90 5.81
C VAL A 63 -17.19 -0.33 4.66
N LEU A 64 -17.05 -0.86 3.46
CA LEU A 64 -17.79 -0.38 2.28
C LEU A 64 -19.32 -0.52 2.46
N LYS A 65 -19.77 -1.56 3.15
CA LYS A 65 -21.19 -1.79 3.48
C LYS A 65 -21.69 -0.85 4.58
N THR A 66 -20.90 -0.67 5.64
CA THR A 66 -21.31 0.16 6.80
C THR A 66 -21.29 1.65 6.51
N THR A 67 -20.43 2.11 5.61
CA THR A 67 -20.36 3.53 5.22
C THR A 67 -21.44 3.93 4.20
N ASP A 68 -22.26 3.00 3.73
CA ASP A 68 -23.30 3.21 2.69
C ASP A 68 -22.75 3.88 1.43
N LYS A 69 -21.47 3.64 1.12
CA LYS A 69 -20.82 4.20 -0.08
C LYS A 69 -20.94 3.30 -1.31
N ALA A 70 -21.16 1.99 -1.10
CA ALA A 70 -21.19 0.99 -2.17
C ALA A 70 -22.52 0.24 -2.17
N GLN A 71 -23.13 0.05 -3.35
CA GLN A 71 -24.31 -0.82 -3.53
C GLN A 71 -23.93 -2.23 -3.98
N HIS A 72 -23.07 -2.31 -4.99
CA HIS A 72 -22.56 -3.58 -5.52
C HIS A 72 -21.05 -3.63 -5.40
N ILE A 73 -20.53 -4.61 -4.67
CA ILE A 73 -19.11 -4.83 -4.48
C ILE A 73 -18.71 -6.09 -5.27
N THR A 74 -17.85 -5.92 -6.27
CA THR A 74 -17.20 -7.02 -6.97
C THR A 74 -15.82 -7.24 -6.35
N HIS A 75 -15.57 -8.42 -5.80
CA HIS A 75 -14.25 -8.79 -5.31
C HIS A 75 -13.43 -9.43 -6.42
N LEU A 76 -12.22 -8.93 -6.65
CA LEU A 76 -11.22 -9.49 -7.52
C LEU A 76 -9.98 -9.87 -6.69
N PRO A 77 -9.71 -11.17 -6.51
CA PRO A 77 -8.48 -11.58 -5.82
C PRO A 77 -7.24 -11.22 -6.65
N PRO A 78 -6.10 -10.90 -6.01
CA PRO A 78 -4.87 -10.62 -6.71
C PRO A 78 -4.44 -11.74 -7.65
N SER A 79 -3.94 -11.37 -8.84
CA SER A 79 -3.53 -12.30 -9.88
C SER A 79 -2.02 -12.56 -9.85
N ALA A 80 -1.63 -13.77 -10.30
CA ALA A 80 -0.22 -14.08 -10.56
C ALA A 80 0.32 -13.39 -11.82
N ASN A 81 -0.55 -13.01 -12.70
CA ASN A 81 -0.25 -12.20 -13.88
C ASN A 81 -0.64 -10.75 -13.59
N ASP A 82 0.16 -9.79 -14.06
CA ASP A 82 -0.10 -8.36 -13.86
C ASP A 82 -1.28 -7.85 -14.73
N THR A 83 -2.00 -8.75 -15.38
CA THR A 83 -3.19 -8.45 -16.18
C THR A 83 -4.46 -8.64 -15.35
N LEU A 84 -5.18 -7.54 -15.16
CA LEU A 84 -6.52 -7.54 -14.60
C LEU A 84 -7.52 -7.75 -15.76
N LYS A 85 -8.30 -8.81 -15.73
CA LYS A 85 -9.35 -9.04 -16.75
C LYS A 85 -10.58 -8.20 -16.39
N LEU A 86 -10.52 -6.90 -16.69
CA LEU A 86 -11.59 -5.95 -16.42
C LEU A 86 -12.30 -5.53 -17.70
N GLU A 87 -13.62 -5.40 -17.62
CA GLU A 87 -14.42 -4.82 -18.70
C GLU A 87 -14.53 -3.30 -18.48
N PRO A 88 -14.05 -2.46 -19.42
CA PRO A 88 -14.14 -1.00 -19.29
C PRO A 88 -15.37 -0.42 -20.02
N PRO A 89 -15.89 0.75 -19.55
CA PRO A 89 -15.81 1.25 -18.19
C PRO A 89 -16.95 0.65 -17.35
N ALA A 90 -16.67 0.11 -16.18
CA ALA A 90 -17.65 -0.63 -15.39
C ALA A 90 -17.86 -0.11 -13.96
N TYR A 91 -16.82 0.49 -13.37
CA TYR A 91 -16.79 0.76 -11.93
C TYR A 91 -16.84 2.25 -11.60
N ASP A 92 -17.60 2.60 -10.57
CA ASP A 92 -17.66 3.94 -9.99
C ASP A 92 -16.52 4.18 -9.00
N ALA A 93 -16.03 3.12 -8.37
CA ALA A 93 -14.79 3.16 -7.58
C ALA A 93 -14.01 1.86 -7.68
N ILE A 94 -12.67 1.94 -7.57
CA ILE A 94 -11.76 0.80 -7.48
C ILE A 94 -10.88 0.98 -6.25
N PHE A 95 -10.92 0.01 -5.35
CA PHE A 95 -10.06 -0.07 -4.17
C PHE A 95 -9.04 -1.19 -4.36
N SER A 96 -7.73 -0.85 -4.41
CA SER A 96 -6.62 -1.81 -4.53
C SER A 96 -5.85 -1.83 -3.21
N LEU A 97 -6.15 -2.81 -2.34
CA LEU A 97 -5.71 -2.79 -0.95
C LEU A 97 -4.74 -3.94 -0.63
N MET A 98 -3.58 -3.57 -0.09
CA MET A 98 -2.53 -4.46 0.43
C MET A 98 -1.94 -5.44 -0.60
N ASP A 99 -1.84 -5.03 -1.88
CA ASP A 99 -1.23 -5.85 -2.96
C ASP A 99 -0.19 -5.12 -3.81
N LEU A 100 -0.33 -3.80 -4.03
CA LEU A 100 0.51 -3.01 -4.95
C LEU A 100 2.01 -3.13 -4.69
N HIS A 101 2.43 -3.29 -3.45
CA HIS A 101 3.84 -3.41 -3.04
C HIS A 101 4.53 -4.69 -3.53
N CYS A 102 3.79 -5.63 -4.11
CA CYS A 102 4.32 -6.87 -4.69
C CYS A 102 3.95 -7.07 -6.16
N ILE A 103 3.43 -6.05 -6.85
CA ILE A 103 3.13 -6.09 -8.28
C ILE A 103 4.38 -5.74 -9.09
N ASN A 104 4.68 -6.50 -10.16
CA ASN A 104 5.83 -6.23 -11.03
C ASN A 104 5.59 -5.06 -11.98
N ASP A 105 4.37 -4.93 -12.50
CA ASP A 105 3.96 -3.84 -13.39
C ASP A 105 2.93 -2.94 -12.72
N VAL A 106 3.37 -2.10 -11.77
CA VAL A 106 2.50 -1.11 -11.11
C VAL A 106 1.91 -0.11 -12.11
N PRO A 107 2.69 0.46 -13.09
CA PRO A 107 2.13 1.33 -14.10
C PRO A 107 1.01 0.67 -14.91
N GLY A 108 1.22 -0.57 -15.36
CA GLY A 108 0.21 -1.33 -16.10
C GLY A 108 -1.04 -1.65 -15.26
N HIS A 109 -0.87 -1.97 -13.97
CA HIS A 109 -1.98 -2.17 -13.04
C HIS A 109 -2.83 -0.90 -12.90
N LEU A 110 -2.21 0.24 -12.66
CA LEU A 110 -2.90 1.53 -12.54
C LEU A 110 -3.60 1.94 -13.84
N ALA A 111 -2.98 1.71 -15.01
CA ALA A 111 -3.58 1.99 -16.31
C ALA A 111 -4.84 1.14 -16.56
N GLN A 112 -4.81 -0.14 -16.19
CA GLN A 112 -5.97 -1.04 -16.28
C GLN A 112 -7.10 -0.58 -15.36
N CYS A 113 -6.79 -0.21 -14.11
CA CYS A 113 -7.76 0.36 -13.18
C CYS A 113 -8.36 1.67 -13.74
N ALA A 114 -7.51 2.58 -14.23
CA ALA A 114 -7.97 3.83 -14.82
C ALA A 114 -8.88 3.61 -16.05
N THR A 115 -8.63 2.57 -16.84
CA THR A 115 -9.48 2.23 -18.00
C THR A 115 -10.82 1.66 -17.57
N ALA A 116 -10.87 0.87 -16.50
CA ALA A 116 -12.08 0.25 -15.98
C ALA A 116 -12.98 1.23 -15.18
N LEU A 117 -12.45 2.37 -14.76
CA LEU A 117 -13.21 3.42 -14.09
C LEU A 117 -14.10 4.18 -15.08
N LYS A 118 -15.33 4.46 -14.65
CA LYS A 118 -16.22 5.42 -15.29
C LYS A 118 -15.67 6.84 -15.14
N PRO A 119 -16.08 7.79 -16.02
CA PRO A 119 -15.79 9.21 -15.80
C PRO A 119 -16.22 9.65 -14.39
N ASP A 120 -15.39 10.44 -13.71
CA ASP A 120 -15.54 10.85 -12.29
C ASP A 120 -15.46 9.68 -11.28
N GLY A 121 -14.98 8.52 -11.68
CA GLY A 121 -14.77 7.38 -10.80
C GLY A 121 -13.52 7.53 -9.96
N LEU A 122 -13.54 6.96 -8.74
CA LEU A 122 -12.47 7.02 -7.75
C LEU A 122 -11.55 5.79 -7.84
N PHE A 123 -10.25 6.02 -7.92
CA PHE A 123 -9.24 5.02 -7.58
C PHE A 123 -8.68 5.32 -6.18
N MET A 124 -8.61 4.31 -5.32
CA MET A 124 -7.94 4.41 -4.02
C MET A 124 -7.14 3.15 -3.73
N SER A 125 -5.94 3.32 -3.19
CA SER A 125 -5.09 2.18 -2.83
C SER A 125 -4.38 2.41 -1.50
N CYS A 126 -4.08 1.29 -0.82
CA CYS A 126 -3.19 1.24 0.33
C CYS A 126 -2.17 0.12 0.13
N CYS A 127 -0.89 0.41 0.36
CA CYS A 127 0.17 -0.58 0.27
C CYS A 127 1.35 -0.23 1.17
N PHE A 128 2.23 -1.21 1.43
CA PHE A 128 3.51 -0.93 2.07
C PHE A 128 4.39 -0.06 1.17
N ALA A 129 5.14 0.85 1.79
CA ALA A 129 5.96 1.83 1.08
C ALA A 129 7.15 2.30 1.95
N GLY A 130 7.94 3.22 1.43
CA GLY A 130 8.96 3.96 2.15
C GLY A 130 9.97 3.10 2.89
N GLU A 131 10.07 3.34 4.19
CA GLU A 131 11.05 2.70 5.08
C GLU A 131 10.52 1.42 5.75
N THR A 132 9.44 0.83 5.22
CA THR A 132 8.88 -0.44 5.77
C THR A 132 9.97 -1.49 5.95
N LEU A 133 10.09 -2.02 7.18
CA LEU A 133 11.05 -3.03 7.61
C LEU A 133 12.52 -2.67 7.35
N ASN A 134 12.87 -1.38 7.39
CA ASN A 134 14.23 -0.92 7.17
C ASN A 134 15.20 -1.50 8.20
N GLU A 135 14.82 -1.58 9.47
CA GLU A 135 15.60 -2.19 10.54
C GLU A 135 15.89 -3.67 10.24
N LEU A 136 14.88 -4.40 9.81
CA LEU A 136 15.03 -5.80 9.43
C LEU A 136 15.96 -5.97 8.21
N ARG A 137 15.87 -5.05 7.23
CA ARG A 137 16.76 -5.04 6.04
C ARG A 137 18.22 -4.85 6.46
N GLN A 138 18.49 -3.87 7.33
CA GLN A 138 19.84 -3.57 7.81
C GLN A 138 20.42 -4.74 8.61
N SER A 139 19.66 -5.30 9.54
CA SER A 139 20.12 -6.42 10.37
C SER A 139 20.32 -7.70 9.57
N TRP A 140 19.52 -7.98 8.53
CA TRP A 140 19.80 -9.09 7.62
C TRP A 140 21.09 -8.87 6.84
N LEU A 141 21.33 -7.66 6.35
CA LEU A 141 22.56 -7.31 5.62
C LEU A 141 23.79 -7.53 6.50
N ALA A 142 23.77 -7.05 7.73
CA ALA A 142 24.85 -7.24 8.70
C ALA A 142 25.09 -8.72 9.00
N ALA A 143 24.03 -9.47 9.34
CA ALA A 143 24.11 -10.88 9.71
C ALA A 143 24.64 -11.77 8.56
N GLU A 144 24.20 -11.55 7.33
CA GLU A 144 24.69 -12.32 6.16
C GLU A 144 26.11 -11.94 5.81
N SER A 145 26.48 -10.66 5.84
CA SER A 145 27.86 -10.22 5.60
C SER A 145 28.85 -10.86 6.57
N GLU A 146 28.48 -10.95 7.86
CA GLU A 146 29.31 -11.59 8.89
C GLU A 146 29.41 -13.12 8.72
N THR A 147 28.29 -13.77 8.39
CA THR A 147 28.21 -15.24 8.49
C THR A 147 28.42 -15.99 7.20
N THR A 148 28.18 -15.36 6.05
CA THR A 148 28.23 -15.97 4.71
C THR A 148 29.21 -15.28 3.74
N GLY A 149 29.70 -14.09 4.12
CA GLY A 149 30.58 -13.28 3.26
C GLY A 149 29.85 -12.60 2.09
N GLY A 150 28.52 -12.57 2.09
CA GLY A 150 27.70 -11.93 1.06
C GLY A 150 26.32 -11.64 1.61
N ALA A 151 25.49 -10.93 0.84
CA ALA A 151 24.13 -10.60 1.21
C ALA A 151 23.14 -10.99 0.12
N SER A 152 21.98 -11.47 0.53
CA SER A 152 20.84 -11.72 -0.34
C SER A 152 19.71 -10.74 -0.06
N PRO A 153 18.88 -10.41 -1.06
CA PRO A 153 17.74 -9.50 -0.81
C PRO A 153 16.71 -10.20 0.08
N ARG A 154 16.51 -9.64 1.30
CA ARG A 154 15.60 -10.18 2.33
C ARG A 154 14.32 -9.39 2.47
N VAL A 155 14.38 -8.08 2.26
CA VAL A 155 13.25 -7.15 2.30
C VAL A 155 13.15 -6.47 0.95
N ALA A 156 11.94 -6.45 0.38
CA ALA A 156 11.69 -5.85 -0.93
C ALA A 156 11.93 -4.32 -0.89
N PRO A 157 12.37 -3.73 -2.03
CA PRO A 157 12.33 -2.27 -2.17
C PRO A 157 10.88 -1.80 -2.18
N MET A 158 10.63 -0.64 -1.58
CA MET A 158 9.31 -0.05 -1.47
C MET A 158 9.21 1.21 -2.32
N ILE A 159 8.00 1.51 -2.79
CA ILE A 159 7.72 2.72 -3.57
C ILE A 159 7.70 3.96 -2.67
N GLY A 160 8.12 5.11 -3.22
CA GLY A 160 8.01 6.41 -2.55
C GLY A 160 6.70 7.14 -2.87
N VAL A 161 6.31 8.08 -2.01
CA VAL A 161 5.09 8.90 -2.17
C VAL A 161 5.07 9.67 -3.49
N ARG A 162 6.18 10.34 -3.82
CA ARG A 162 6.28 11.14 -5.05
C ARG A 162 6.15 10.29 -6.30
N GLU A 163 6.74 9.10 -6.28
CA GLU A 163 6.68 8.15 -7.39
C GLU A 163 5.25 7.70 -7.63
N MET A 164 4.50 7.37 -6.58
CA MET A 164 3.09 6.97 -6.68
C MET A 164 2.24 8.08 -7.28
N GLY A 165 2.37 9.33 -6.84
CA GLY A 165 1.65 10.46 -7.41
C GLY A 165 1.91 10.62 -8.92
N GLY A 166 3.18 10.49 -9.35
CA GLY A 166 3.56 10.50 -10.75
C GLY A 166 3.01 9.31 -11.56
N LEU A 167 2.90 8.13 -10.95
CA LEU A 167 2.31 6.93 -11.56
C LEU A 167 0.80 7.11 -11.81
N LEU A 168 0.07 7.66 -10.85
CA LEU A 168 -1.36 7.95 -11.00
C LEU A 168 -1.62 8.91 -12.17
N GLN A 169 -0.84 9.99 -12.28
CA GLN A 169 -0.94 10.94 -13.39
C GLN A 169 -0.64 10.28 -14.74
N ARG A 170 0.43 9.46 -14.81
CA ARG A 170 0.79 8.73 -16.04
C ARG A 170 -0.28 7.70 -16.44
N ALA A 171 -1.01 7.14 -15.49
CA ALA A 171 -2.16 6.28 -15.75
C ALA A 171 -3.38 7.03 -16.29
N GLY A 172 -3.31 8.37 -16.41
CA GLY A 172 -4.40 9.22 -16.90
C GLY A 172 -5.44 9.55 -15.83
N LEU A 173 -5.10 9.42 -14.56
CA LEU A 173 -5.91 9.86 -13.43
C LEU A 173 -5.57 11.30 -13.05
N THR A 174 -6.54 12.01 -12.49
CA THR A 174 -6.44 13.42 -12.07
C THR A 174 -6.61 13.56 -10.57
N LEU A 175 -6.27 14.75 -10.06
CA LEU A 175 -6.39 15.11 -8.64
C LEU A 175 -5.72 14.08 -7.71
N PRO A 176 -4.47 13.62 -8.00
CA PRO A 176 -3.82 12.63 -7.17
C PRO A 176 -3.52 13.20 -5.78
N VAL A 177 -3.89 12.44 -4.77
CA VAL A 177 -3.50 12.68 -3.37
C VAL A 177 -2.78 11.45 -2.88
N THR A 178 -1.59 11.65 -2.32
CA THR A 178 -0.78 10.58 -1.72
C THR A 178 -0.39 10.99 -0.31
N ASP A 179 -0.53 10.05 0.61
CA ASP A 179 -0.34 10.26 2.03
C ASP A 179 0.37 9.06 2.66
N PHE A 180 1.15 9.30 3.72
CA PHE A 180 1.82 8.26 4.50
C PHE A 180 1.25 8.17 5.90
N ASP A 181 0.99 6.95 6.32
CA ASP A 181 0.83 6.60 7.71
C ASP A 181 2.10 5.88 8.19
N HIS A 182 2.84 6.50 9.10
CA HIS A 182 4.10 5.99 9.64
C HIS A 182 3.87 5.31 10.97
N LEU A 183 3.92 3.97 10.97
CA LEU A 183 3.71 3.15 12.15
C LEU A 183 5.05 2.63 12.68
N THR A 184 5.25 2.73 14.00
CA THR A 184 6.33 2.05 14.70
C THR A 184 5.75 0.91 15.53
N LEU A 185 5.93 -0.31 15.06
CA LEU A 185 5.52 -1.52 15.77
C LEU A 185 6.62 -1.97 16.73
N ARG A 186 6.22 -2.53 17.88
CA ARG A 186 7.17 -2.97 18.91
C ARG A 186 6.97 -4.44 19.23
N TYR A 187 8.06 -5.19 19.16
CA TYR A 187 8.08 -6.65 19.38
C TYR A 187 8.98 -7.01 20.54
N ALA A 188 8.74 -8.15 21.17
CA ALA A 188 9.60 -8.69 22.21
C ALA A 188 11.01 -8.99 21.68
N ASP A 189 11.10 -9.49 20.46
CA ASP A 189 12.35 -9.81 19.75
C ASP A 189 12.11 -9.91 18.24
N ALA A 190 13.20 -10.04 17.47
CA ALA A 190 13.09 -10.16 16.01
C ALA A 190 12.45 -11.49 15.55
N LEU A 191 12.42 -12.55 16.37
CA LEU A 191 11.69 -13.78 16.03
C LEU A 191 10.17 -13.55 16.08
N ALA A 192 9.69 -12.74 17.03
CA ALA A 192 8.28 -12.37 17.10
C ALA A 192 7.86 -11.61 15.84
N LEU A 193 8.66 -10.63 15.40
CA LEU A 193 8.46 -9.92 14.14
C LEU A 193 8.45 -10.88 12.93
N LEU A 194 9.44 -11.77 12.83
CA LEU A 194 9.50 -12.73 11.70
C LEU A 194 8.31 -13.69 11.66
N ARG A 195 7.80 -14.11 12.83
CA ARG A 195 6.59 -14.94 12.94
C ARG A 195 5.36 -14.18 12.46
N GLU A 196 5.23 -12.93 12.84
CA GLU A 196 4.11 -12.09 12.43
C GLU A 196 4.12 -11.82 10.93
N ILE A 197 5.26 -11.43 10.34
CA ILE A 197 5.42 -11.31 8.88
C ILE A 197 5.00 -12.59 8.15
N LYS A 198 5.36 -13.76 8.70
CA LYS A 198 4.98 -15.05 8.14
C LYS A 198 3.48 -15.30 8.26
N THR A 199 2.89 -14.97 9.42
CA THR A 199 1.45 -15.13 9.68
C THR A 199 0.61 -14.28 8.72
N PHE A 200 1.08 -13.08 8.37
CA PHE A 200 0.43 -12.19 7.41
C PHE A 200 0.68 -12.55 5.94
N GLY A 201 1.50 -13.55 5.68
CA GLY A 201 1.84 -13.95 4.31
C GLY A 201 2.82 -13.00 3.60
N PHE A 202 3.41 -12.05 4.30
CA PHE A 202 4.36 -11.05 3.74
C PHE A 202 5.83 -11.49 3.78
N SER A 203 6.09 -12.80 3.94
CA SER A 203 7.46 -13.31 3.81
C SER A 203 8.03 -13.01 2.42
N ASN A 204 9.33 -12.73 2.37
CA ASN A 204 10.08 -12.30 1.19
C ASN A 204 9.68 -12.97 -0.14
N PRO A 205 8.99 -12.26 -1.06
CA PRO A 205 8.53 -12.80 -2.34
C PRO A 205 9.51 -12.52 -3.49
N LEU A 206 10.71 -12.00 -3.23
CA LEU A 206 11.66 -11.62 -4.27
C LEU A 206 12.12 -12.84 -5.08
N VAL A 207 12.29 -12.65 -6.39
CA VAL A 207 12.80 -13.70 -7.30
C VAL A 207 14.22 -14.09 -6.90
N ASP A 208 15.05 -13.08 -6.59
CA ASP A 208 16.48 -13.24 -6.25
C ASP A 208 16.74 -13.55 -4.78
N ARG A 209 15.70 -13.87 -4.01
CA ARG A 209 15.86 -14.31 -2.61
C ARG A 209 16.74 -15.54 -2.50
N ALA A 210 17.47 -15.69 -1.41
CA ALA A 210 18.12 -16.95 -1.09
C ALA A 210 17.09 -18.09 -1.03
N LYS A 211 17.32 -19.16 -1.79
CA LYS A 211 16.48 -20.37 -1.84
C LYS A 211 16.96 -21.46 -0.90
N THR A 212 18.02 -21.17 -0.13
CA THR A 212 18.59 -22.05 0.89
C THR A 212 17.98 -21.75 2.26
N LEU A 213 18.02 -22.72 3.17
CA LEU A 213 17.60 -22.51 4.55
C LEU A 213 18.58 -21.57 5.26
N THR A 214 18.04 -20.64 6.01
CA THR A 214 18.83 -19.80 6.92
C THR A 214 19.48 -20.65 8.02
N THR A 215 20.80 -20.54 8.20
CA THR A 215 21.50 -21.29 9.23
C THR A 215 21.16 -20.73 10.62
N ARG A 216 21.36 -21.56 11.66
CA ARG A 216 21.23 -21.10 13.05
C ARG A 216 22.21 -19.97 13.38
N ARG A 217 23.43 -20.03 12.81
CA ARG A 217 24.45 -18.99 12.96
C ARG A 217 23.97 -17.65 12.39
N THR A 218 23.49 -17.64 11.17
CA THR A 218 23.00 -16.42 10.52
C THR A 218 21.77 -15.85 11.24
N LEU A 219 20.85 -16.73 11.69
CA LEU A 219 19.70 -16.30 12.47
C LEU A 219 20.12 -15.71 13.81
N GLY A 220 21.09 -16.32 14.50
CA GLY A 220 21.65 -15.80 15.77
C GLY A 220 22.29 -14.42 15.58
N ALA A 221 23.07 -14.24 14.50
CA ALA A 221 23.66 -12.94 14.15
C ALA A 221 22.58 -11.87 13.89
N LEU A 222 21.52 -12.21 13.15
CA LEU A 222 20.37 -11.31 12.95
C LEU A 222 19.74 -10.88 14.28
N LEU A 223 19.46 -11.82 15.17
CA LEU A 223 18.80 -11.52 16.46
C LEU A 223 19.68 -10.62 17.32
N SER A 224 21.00 -10.88 17.33
CA SER A 224 21.96 -10.08 18.06
C SER A 224 22.05 -8.66 17.51
N ASP A 225 22.23 -8.51 16.19
CA ASP A 225 22.34 -7.21 15.52
C ASP A 225 21.08 -6.37 15.72
N TYR A 226 19.90 -6.99 15.51
CA TYR A 226 18.62 -6.31 15.67
C TYR A 226 18.41 -5.80 17.10
N GLY A 227 18.71 -6.64 18.11
CA GLY A 227 18.63 -6.26 19.52
C GLY A 227 19.62 -5.18 19.93
N GLN A 228 20.80 -5.13 19.30
CA GLN A 228 21.82 -4.12 19.61
C GLN A 228 21.50 -2.74 19.02
N HIS A 229 20.95 -2.69 17.78
CA HIS A 229 20.81 -1.43 17.06
C HIS A 229 19.38 -0.87 17.09
N PHE A 230 18.36 -1.70 17.28
CA PHE A 230 16.96 -1.30 17.14
C PHE A 230 16.08 -1.62 18.34
N ALA A 231 16.67 -1.97 19.49
CA ALA A 231 15.92 -2.11 20.74
C ALA A 231 15.80 -0.77 21.48
N ASP A 232 14.68 -0.59 22.15
CA ASP A 232 14.45 0.50 23.09
C ASP A 232 14.98 0.18 24.48
N ALA A 233 14.91 1.14 25.42
CA ALA A 233 15.40 0.98 26.78
C ALA A 233 14.73 -0.18 27.56
N ASP A 234 13.52 -0.59 27.15
CA ASP A 234 12.78 -1.72 27.72
C ASP A 234 13.07 -3.06 26.98
N THR A 235 14.13 -3.11 26.18
CA THR A 235 14.59 -4.26 25.38
C THR A 235 13.68 -4.70 24.24
N ARG A 236 12.53 -4.05 24.03
CA ARG A 236 11.67 -4.31 22.86
C ARG A 236 12.27 -3.73 21.61
N ILE A 237 12.22 -4.48 20.53
CA ILE A 237 12.69 -4.01 19.23
C ILE A 237 11.62 -3.21 18.51
N ARG A 238 12.04 -2.25 17.68
CA ARG A 238 11.19 -1.47 16.78
C ARG A 238 11.19 -2.06 15.39
N ALA A 239 10.07 -1.96 14.70
CA ALA A 239 9.95 -2.22 13.28
C ALA A 239 9.10 -1.11 12.64
N THR A 240 9.66 -0.42 11.68
CA THR A 240 8.98 0.62 10.90
C THR A 240 8.05 -0.02 9.89
N LEU A 241 6.85 0.53 9.77
CA LEU A 241 5.85 0.15 8.79
C LEU A 241 5.22 1.42 8.21
N ASP A 242 5.52 1.71 6.96
CA ASP A 242 4.94 2.83 6.23
C ASP A 242 3.79 2.32 5.35
N LEU A 243 2.60 2.83 5.57
CA LEU A 243 1.42 2.62 4.72
C LEU A 243 1.25 3.81 3.80
N LEU A 244 1.33 3.58 2.50
CA LEU A 244 1.08 4.59 1.49
C LEU A 244 -0.38 4.48 1.05
N TRP A 245 -1.14 5.51 1.36
CA TRP A 245 -2.43 5.76 0.74
C TRP A 245 -2.28 6.61 -0.51
N ALA A 246 -2.97 6.21 -1.55
CA ALA A 246 -2.98 6.94 -2.80
C ALA A 246 -4.39 6.94 -3.38
N MET A 247 -4.89 8.11 -3.74
CA MET A 247 -6.18 8.24 -4.40
C MET A 247 -6.08 9.20 -5.59
N ALA A 248 -6.93 8.95 -6.60
CA ALA A 248 -7.06 9.82 -7.76
C ALA A 248 -8.40 9.56 -8.46
N TRP A 249 -8.80 10.45 -9.34
CA TRP A 249 -10.07 10.40 -10.02
C TRP A 249 -9.92 10.20 -11.52
N LYS A 250 -10.84 9.49 -12.14
CA LYS A 250 -10.95 9.47 -13.59
C LYS A 250 -11.38 10.87 -14.08
N PRO A 251 -10.71 11.46 -15.08
CA PRO A 251 -11.08 12.80 -15.58
C PRO A 251 -12.54 12.92 -15.96
N HIS A 252 -13.16 14.02 -15.55
CA HIS A 252 -14.52 14.41 -15.94
C HIS A 252 -14.68 15.94 -15.97
N GLU A 253 -15.60 16.46 -16.76
CA GLU A 253 -15.80 17.91 -16.92
C GLU A 253 -16.32 18.60 -15.66
N SER A 254 -17.00 17.87 -14.76
CA SER A 254 -17.51 18.36 -13.48
C SER A 254 -16.40 18.69 -12.46
N GLN A 255 -15.19 18.17 -12.66
CA GLN A 255 -14.09 18.33 -11.71
C GLN A 255 -13.55 19.76 -11.68
N PRO A 256 -13.13 20.24 -10.50
CA PRO A 256 -12.58 21.58 -10.39
C PRO A 256 -11.30 21.73 -11.23
N LYS A 257 -11.28 22.77 -12.06
CA LYS A 257 -10.10 23.09 -12.87
C LYS A 257 -9.23 24.12 -12.15
N PRO A 258 -7.89 24.03 -12.24
CA PRO A 258 -7.00 25.05 -11.70
C PRO A 258 -7.38 26.43 -12.26
N LYS A 259 -7.56 27.41 -11.37
CA LYS A 259 -7.79 28.79 -11.80
C LYS A 259 -6.49 29.39 -12.34
N LYS A 260 -6.59 30.29 -13.32
CA LYS A 260 -5.41 31.00 -13.84
C LYS A 260 -4.78 31.86 -12.73
N PRO A 261 -3.46 31.99 -12.68
CA PRO A 261 -2.79 32.95 -11.78
C PRO A 261 -3.41 34.35 -11.94
N GLY A 262 -3.70 35.02 -10.83
CA GLY A 262 -4.32 36.36 -10.84
C GLY A 262 -5.86 36.36 -10.98
N SER A 263 -6.53 35.23 -11.05
CA SER A 263 -8.01 35.13 -11.12
C SER A 263 -8.73 35.15 -9.76
N ALA A 264 -8.00 35.48 -8.67
CA ALA A 264 -8.59 35.61 -7.34
C ALA A 264 -9.59 36.78 -7.32
N THR A 265 -10.85 36.52 -6.97
CA THR A 265 -11.92 37.53 -6.90
C THR A 265 -12.11 38.12 -5.51
N ALA A 266 -11.49 37.53 -4.47
CA ALA A 266 -11.52 38.03 -3.11
C ALA A 266 -10.09 38.15 -2.55
N LYS A 267 -9.80 39.24 -1.81
CA LYS A 267 -8.57 39.38 -1.06
C LYS A 267 -8.72 38.67 0.29
N LEU A 268 -7.72 37.90 0.69
CA LEU A 268 -7.71 37.20 1.99
C LEU A 268 -7.98 38.16 3.17
N ALA A 269 -7.42 39.37 3.12
CA ALA A 269 -7.62 40.40 4.14
C ALA A 269 -9.10 40.81 4.30
N ASP A 270 -9.86 40.84 3.22
CA ASP A 270 -11.29 41.22 3.26
C ASP A 270 -12.15 40.07 3.83
N VAL A 271 -11.78 38.82 3.52
CA VAL A 271 -12.45 37.63 4.06
C VAL A 271 -12.18 37.49 5.56
N LEU A 272 -10.94 37.70 6.02
CA LEU A 272 -10.59 37.66 7.44
C LEU A 272 -11.32 38.71 8.26
N LYS A 273 -11.47 39.93 7.75
CA LYS A 273 -12.27 40.99 8.42
C LYS A 273 -13.74 40.59 8.60
N LEU A 274 -14.34 39.94 7.59
CA LEU A 274 -15.73 39.45 7.67
C LEU A 274 -15.91 38.30 8.67
N LEU A 275 -14.85 37.55 8.98
CA LEU A 275 -14.87 36.49 10.00
C LEU A 275 -14.72 37.10 11.41
N ASP A 276 -13.87 38.11 11.58
CA ASP A 276 -13.67 38.82 12.84
C ASP A 276 -14.93 39.65 13.27
N GLU A 277 -15.73 40.11 12.30
CA GLU A 277 -17.00 40.83 12.58
C GLU A 277 -18.18 39.91 12.94
N LYS A 278 -18.04 38.59 12.79
CA LYS A 278 -19.08 37.58 13.07
C LYS A 278 -18.83 36.73 14.32
N GLY A 279 -17.71 36.89 14.99
CA GLY A 279 -17.33 36.25 16.25
C GLY A 279 -17.47 37.23 17.41
#